data_53beed10167ae08349e76a2841592160
#
_entry.id   53beed10167ae08349e76a2841592160
#
_cell.length_a   1.000
_cell.length_b   1.000
_cell.length_c   1.000
_cell.angle_alpha   90.00
_cell.angle_beta   90.00
_cell.angle_gamma   90.00
#
_symmetry.space_group_name_H-M   'P 1'
#
loop_
_entity.id
_entity.type
_entity.pdbx_description
1 polymer ?
#
loop_
_entity_poly.entity_id
_entity_poly.type
_entity_poly.pdbx_seq_one_letter_code
_entity_poly.pdbx_strand_id
1 'polypeptide(L)'
;MNIGFPVNETVKQRYSVRTYDAKPVNEAIRQDILTYAKTLTNPLGPHTRFQFIDVTTSDQGQKLGTYGFIKGTSLFLGSTIPDEPGALEALGYEYEQLILYMTSLGLGTCWLGGTFNRSAFASAMEIREGDLFPILSPVGYPAAKKRIGEDFFRRALKANQRKSWDKLFFAEDFSFPLTKEAAELYQYPLEMLRLAPSAVNNQPWRVLLKDGIYHFLLYRSTGESSGSIDMQRIDLGIAICHFHLAALEAGLTGHFEKLSLTADILPKNTSYIISWIPA
;
A
#
# COMPACT_ATOMS: atom_id res chain seq x y z
N MET A 1 -15.45 -5.20 -10.38
CA MET A 1 -14.14 -4.57 -10.66
C MET A 1 -13.32 -5.50 -11.54
N ASN A 2 -12.72 -5.03 -12.65
CA ASN A 2 -11.78 -5.83 -13.44
C ASN A 2 -10.37 -5.56 -12.91
N ILE A 3 -9.71 -6.57 -12.34
CA ILE A 3 -8.39 -6.42 -11.72
C ILE A 3 -7.29 -6.19 -12.77
N GLY A 4 -7.39 -6.86 -13.94
CA GLY A 4 -6.46 -6.70 -15.07
C GLY A 4 -5.11 -7.42 -14.92
N PHE A 5 -4.85 -8.13 -13.81
CA PHE A 5 -3.61 -8.88 -13.57
C PHE A 5 -3.84 -10.03 -12.57
N PRO A 6 -2.99 -11.09 -12.58
CA PRO A 6 -3.05 -12.19 -11.62
C PRO A 6 -2.54 -11.73 -10.25
N VAL A 7 -3.43 -11.70 -9.25
CA VAL A 7 -3.13 -11.13 -7.92
C VAL A 7 -2.07 -11.93 -7.17
N ASN A 8 -2.26 -13.26 -7.09
CA ASN A 8 -1.37 -14.15 -6.35
C ASN A 8 0.09 -14.05 -6.80
N GLU A 9 0.32 -14.13 -8.11
CA GLU A 9 1.67 -14.04 -8.67
C GLU A 9 2.25 -12.64 -8.49
N THR A 10 1.46 -11.61 -8.75
CA THR A 10 1.91 -10.22 -8.69
C THR A 10 2.28 -9.79 -7.26
N VAL A 11 1.47 -10.16 -6.26
CA VAL A 11 1.79 -9.90 -4.85
C VAL A 11 3.10 -10.55 -4.44
N LYS A 12 3.36 -11.79 -4.88
CA LYS A 12 4.60 -12.51 -4.59
C LYS A 12 5.81 -11.97 -5.34
N GLN A 13 5.62 -11.43 -6.54
CA GLN A 13 6.68 -10.81 -7.34
C GLN A 13 7.06 -9.41 -6.84
N ARG A 14 6.09 -8.66 -6.32
CA ARG A 14 6.31 -7.27 -5.87
C ARG A 14 7.36 -7.19 -4.76
N TYR A 15 8.34 -6.35 -4.96
CA TYR A 15 9.30 -5.94 -3.92
C TYR A 15 9.70 -4.47 -4.10
N SER A 16 10.23 -3.86 -3.07
CA SER A 16 10.74 -2.47 -3.15
C SER A 16 12.01 -2.42 -3.97
N VAL A 17 11.92 -1.85 -5.18
CA VAL A 17 13.04 -1.64 -6.10
C VAL A 17 13.69 -0.29 -5.81
N ARG A 18 15.00 -0.25 -5.64
CA ARG A 18 15.78 0.97 -5.35
C ARG A 18 16.88 1.24 -6.36
N THR A 19 17.17 0.24 -7.21
CA THR A 19 18.15 0.36 -8.30
C THR A 19 17.46 -0.03 -9.60
N TYR A 20 17.46 0.90 -10.53
CA TYR A 20 16.74 0.80 -11.79
C TYR A 20 17.70 0.73 -12.97
N ASP A 21 17.25 0.08 -14.05
CA ASP A 21 17.90 0.15 -15.35
C ASP A 21 17.68 1.55 -15.96
N ALA A 22 18.63 2.02 -16.75
CA ALA A 22 18.53 3.31 -17.44
C ALA A 22 17.49 3.31 -18.58
N LYS A 23 16.89 2.15 -18.91
CA LYS A 23 15.83 2.06 -19.92
C LYS A 23 14.62 2.90 -19.50
N PRO A 24 14.20 3.88 -20.32
CA PRO A 24 13.06 4.71 -19.99
C PRO A 24 11.74 3.92 -20.08
N VAL A 25 10.79 4.24 -19.23
CA VAL A 25 9.39 3.81 -19.38
C VAL A 25 8.78 4.63 -20.49
N ASN A 26 8.33 3.97 -21.58
CA ASN A 26 7.78 4.66 -22.73
C ASN A 26 6.44 5.33 -22.42
N GLU A 27 6.07 6.32 -23.22
CA GLU A 27 4.88 7.12 -22.98
C GLU A 27 3.57 6.30 -23.04
N ALA A 28 3.49 5.30 -23.94
CA ALA A 28 2.31 4.45 -24.01
C ALA A 28 2.05 3.70 -22.69
N ILE A 29 3.09 3.14 -22.07
CA ILE A 29 2.96 2.49 -20.75
C ILE A 29 2.57 3.49 -19.66
N ARG A 30 3.12 4.72 -19.70
CA ARG A 30 2.72 5.78 -18.75
C ARG A 30 1.24 6.11 -18.88
N GLN A 31 0.74 6.24 -20.12
CA GLN A 31 -0.68 6.53 -20.38
C GLN A 31 -1.58 5.36 -19.98
N ASP A 32 -1.16 4.11 -20.20
CA ASP A 32 -1.89 2.91 -19.75
C ASP A 32 -2.02 2.89 -18.22
N ILE A 33 -0.94 3.22 -17.49
CA ILE A 33 -0.95 3.31 -16.03
C ILE A 33 -1.92 4.41 -15.56
N LEU A 34 -1.89 5.59 -16.16
CA LEU A 34 -2.80 6.68 -15.80
C LEU A 34 -4.26 6.38 -16.19
N THR A 35 -4.47 5.64 -17.27
CA THR A 35 -5.81 5.17 -17.67
C THR A 35 -6.34 4.16 -16.67
N TYR A 36 -5.51 3.19 -16.25
CA TYR A 36 -5.88 2.25 -15.20
C TYR A 36 -6.15 2.99 -13.87
N ALA A 37 -5.32 3.96 -13.50
CA ALA A 37 -5.52 4.77 -12.29
C ALA A 37 -6.89 5.46 -12.23
N LYS A 38 -7.43 5.90 -13.37
CA LYS A 38 -8.77 6.51 -13.44
C LYS A 38 -9.92 5.52 -13.20
N THR A 39 -9.67 4.22 -13.31
CA THR A 39 -10.67 3.17 -13.04
C THR A 39 -10.67 2.70 -11.60
N LEU A 40 -9.70 3.15 -10.79
CA LEU A 40 -9.59 2.74 -9.40
C LEU A 40 -10.77 3.23 -8.58
N THR A 41 -11.22 2.39 -7.69
CA THR A 41 -12.24 2.69 -6.68
C THR A 41 -11.82 2.08 -5.35
N ASN A 42 -12.22 2.69 -4.25
CA ASN A 42 -11.94 2.19 -2.91
C ASN A 42 -13.17 2.32 -2.00
N PRO A 43 -13.28 1.51 -0.94
CA PRO A 43 -14.38 1.55 0.01
C PRO A 43 -14.11 2.44 1.24
N LEU A 44 -13.01 3.20 1.26
CA LEU A 44 -12.44 3.76 2.49
C LEU A 44 -12.57 5.27 2.61
N GLY A 45 -12.62 6.00 1.48
CA GLY A 45 -12.65 7.46 1.50
C GLY A 45 -12.57 8.11 0.13
N PRO A 46 -12.00 9.31 0.03
CA PRO A 46 -11.86 10.03 -1.23
C PRO A 46 -10.94 9.34 -2.21
N HIS A 47 -11.01 9.74 -3.48
CA HIS A 47 -10.14 9.19 -4.52
C HIS A 47 -8.79 9.89 -4.58
N THR A 48 -7.75 9.08 -4.81
CA THR A 48 -6.39 9.53 -5.03
C THR A 48 -6.20 10.05 -6.45
N ARG A 49 -5.51 11.17 -6.59
CA ARG A 49 -5.02 11.66 -7.88
C ARG A 49 -3.56 11.27 -8.05
N PHE A 50 -3.22 10.80 -9.25
CA PHE A 50 -1.89 10.33 -9.60
C PHE A 50 -1.31 11.19 -10.72
N GLN A 51 -0.02 11.51 -10.62
CA GLN A 51 0.72 12.26 -11.61
C GLN A 51 2.15 11.74 -11.75
N PHE A 52 2.61 11.54 -12.98
CA PHE A 52 4.02 11.29 -13.23
C PHE A 52 4.83 12.58 -13.12
N ILE A 53 6.01 12.47 -12.50
CA ILE A 53 7.01 13.52 -12.39
C ILE A 53 8.29 12.98 -13.02
N ASP A 54 8.77 13.63 -14.09
CA ASP A 54 10.07 13.33 -14.68
C ASP A 54 11.06 14.41 -14.26
N VAL A 55 12.01 14.03 -13.41
CA VAL A 55 12.97 14.99 -12.84
C VAL A 55 14.05 15.44 -13.83
N THR A 56 14.15 14.81 -15.01
CA THR A 56 15.06 15.27 -16.09
C THR A 56 14.51 16.48 -16.82
N THR A 57 13.19 16.66 -16.82
CA THR A 57 12.49 17.72 -17.55
C THR A 57 12.06 18.88 -16.65
N SER A 58 12.31 18.79 -15.32
CA SER A 58 11.92 19.84 -14.39
C SER A 58 12.84 21.06 -14.54
N ASP A 59 12.30 22.18 -15.01
CA ASP A 59 12.99 23.48 -15.21
C ASP A 59 13.48 24.15 -13.91
N GLN A 60 13.25 23.52 -12.76
CA GLN A 60 13.41 24.19 -11.47
C GLN A 60 14.77 24.01 -10.81
N GLY A 61 15.85 23.75 -11.47
CA GLY A 61 17.22 23.81 -10.87
C GLY A 61 17.40 23.19 -9.46
N GLN A 62 16.30 22.79 -8.83
CA GLN A 62 16.27 22.10 -7.54
C GLN A 62 16.55 20.63 -7.77
N LYS A 63 17.56 20.11 -7.11
CA LYS A 63 17.83 18.67 -7.07
C LYS A 63 16.64 17.98 -6.38
N LEU A 64 15.68 17.52 -7.18
CA LEU A 64 14.64 16.60 -6.70
C LEU A 64 15.36 15.35 -6.20
N GLY A 65 15.50 15.21 -4.87
CA GLY A 65 16.39 14.24 -4.27
C GLY A 65 15.64 13.22 -3.39
N THR A 66 16.05 11.97 -3.54
CA THR A 66 15.63 10.86 -2.67
C THR A 66 16.75 10.48 -1.70
N TYR A 67 17.59 11.45 -1.31
CA TYR A 67 18.73 11.27 -0.39
C TYR A 67 19.63 10.07 -0.73
N GLY A 68 19.75 9.73 -2.04
CA GLY A 68 20.56 8.60 -2.51
C GLY A 68 19.93 7.22 -2.32
N PHE A 69 18.69 7.13 -1.83
CA PHE A 69 17.96 5.86 -1.71
C PHE A 69 17.61 5.24 -3.06
N ILE A 70 17.28 6.06 -4.05
CA ILE A 70 16.88 5.64 -5.40
C ILE A 70 17.96 5.99 -6.40
N LYS A 71 18.26 5.07 -7.33
CA LYS A 71 19.21 5.27 -8.42
C LYS A 71 18.72 4.63 -9.72
N GLY A 72 19.07 5.26 -10.86
CA GLY A 72 18.85 4.74 -12.20
C GLY A 72 17.52 5.10 -12.83
N THR A 73 16.61 5.76 -12.11
CA THR A 73 15.38 6.33 -12.69
C THR A 73 15.25 7.81 -12.35
N SER A 74 14.67 8.56 -13.26
CA SER A 74 14.21 9.95 -13.09
C SER A 74 12.69 10.05 -13.04
N LEU A 75 11.97 8.96 -13.28
CA LEU A 75 10.52 8.93 -13.32
C LEU A 75 9.95 8.55 -11.97
N PHE A 76 9.03 9.38 -11.48
CA PHE A 76 8.32 9.16 -10.24
C PHE A 76 6.82 9.26 -10.46
N LEU A 77 6.06 8.50 -9.68
CA LEU A 77 4.61 8.64 -9.58
C LEU A 77 4.29 9.31 -8.23
N GLY A 78 3.71 10.49 -8.27
CA GLY A 78 3.22 11.20 -7.09
C GLY A 78 1.73 10.94 -6.89
N SER A 79 1.27 11.11 -5.65
CA SER A 79 -0.14 10.96 -5.30
C SER A 79 -0.61 12.08 -4.39
N THR A 80 -1.76 12.68 -4.71
CA THR A 80 -2.44 13.64 -3.84
C THR A 80 -3.86 13.16 -3.54
N ILE A 81 -4.34 13.52 -2.34
CA ILE A 81 -5.67 13.13 -1.88
C ILE A 81 -6.25 14.22 -0.99
N PRO A 82 -7.56 14.54 -1.07
CA PRO A 82 -8.21 15.46 -0.14
C PRO A 82 -8.01 15.05 1.32
N ASP A 83 -7.76 16.00 2.23
CA ASP A 83 -7.63 15.73 3.65
C ASP A 83 -9.01 15.52 4.30
N GLU A 84 -9.55 14.32 4.12
CA GLU A 84 -10.87 13.90 4.57
C GLU A 84 -10.80 12.61 5.39
N PRO A 85 -11.85 12.26 6.14
CA PRO A 85 -11.90 10.98 6.85
C PRO A 85 -11.67 9.79 5.90
N GLY A 86 -10.76 8.88 6.27
CA GLY A 86 -10.43 7.71 5.45
C GLY A 86 -9.40 7.96 4.34
N ALA A 87 -8.95 9.19 4.14
CA ALA A 87 -8.04 9.56 3.04
C ALA A 87 -6.76 8.73 2.99
N LEU A 88 -6.09 8.54 4.12
CA LEU A 88 -4.82 7.82 4.14
C LEU A 88 -4.98 6.33 3.85
N GLU A 89 -6.04 5.72 4.34
CA GLU A 89 -6.39 4.33 4.03
C GLU A 89 -6.78 4.17 2.56
N ALA A 90 -7.59 5.11 2.03
CA ALA A 90 -8.00 5.13 0.62
C ALA A 90 -6.80 5.27 -0.31
N LEU A 91 -5.85 6.17 0.02
CA LEU A 91 -4.61 6.32 -0.73
C LEU A 91 -3.78 5.04 -0.70
N GLY A 92 -3.62 4.41 0.48
CA GLY A 92 -2.91 3.14 0.60
C GLY A 92 -3.50 2.06 -0.28
N TYR A 93 -4.83 1.96 -0.31
CA TYR A 93 -5.58 1.01 -1.10
C TYR A 93 -5.40 1.23 -2.61
N GLU A 94 -5.71 2.42 -3.11
CA GLU A 94 -5.65 2.71 -4.55
C GLU A 94 -4.22 2.71 -5.09
N TYR A 95 -3.27 3.24 -4.31
CA TYR A 95 -1.89 3.28 -4.77
C TYR A 95 -1.26 1.86 -4.80
N GLU A 96 -1.57 0.98 -3.83
CA GLU A 96 -1.07 -0.40 -3.88
C GLU A 96 -1.66 -1.16 -5.07
N GLN A 97 -2.95 -0.98 -5.38
CA GLN A 97 -3.53 -1.59 -6.57
C GLN A 97 -2.80 -1.13 -7.84
N LEU A 98 -2.45 0.16 -7.94
CA LEU A 98 -1.68 0.70 -9.05
C LEU A 98 -0.23 0.18 -9.06
N ILE A 99 0.40 -0.01 -7.89
CA ILE A 99 1.73 -0.63 -7.74
C ILE A 99 1.72 -2.08 -8.21
N LEU A 100 0.69 -2.84 -7.86
CA LEU A 100 0.52 -4.22 -8.33
C LEU A 100 0.31 -4.26 -9.85
N TYR A 101 -0.50 -3.36 -10.41
CA TYR A 101 -0.66 -3.23 -11.86
C TYR A 101 0.69 -2.94 -12.55
N MET A 102 1.46 -1.96 -12.06
CA MET A 102 2.81 -1.67 -12.58
C MET A 102 3.76 -2.86 -12.44
N THR A 103 3.66 -3.62 -11.35
CA THR A 103 4.45 -4.85 -11.14
C THR A 103 4.12 -5.89 -12.19
N SER A 104 2.86 -6.09 -12.56
CA SER A 104 2.44 -7.02 -13.63
C SER A 104 2.95 -6.62 -15.00
N LEU A 105 3.22 -5.33 -15.22
CA LEU A 105 3.88 -4.82 -16.44
C LEU A 105 5.42 -4.95 -16.40
N GLY A 106 5.99 -5.59 -15.37
CA GLY A 106 7.43 -5.75 -15.18
C GLY A 106 8.15 -4.50 -14.67
N LEU A 107 7.41 -3.49 -14.19
CA LEU A 107 7.99 -2.29 -13.61
C LEU A 107 8.27 -2.48 -12.12
N GLY A 108 9.35 -1.84 -11.65
CA GLY A 108 9.71 -1.75 -10.25
C GLY A 108 9.22 -0.46 -9.63
N THR A 109 8.85 -0.53 -8.35
CA THR A 109 8.35 0.58 -7.54
C THR A 109 8.95 0.53 -6.13
N CYS A 110 8.84 1.61 -5.37
CA CYS A 110 9.22 1.66 -3.97
C CYS A 110 8.39 2.72 -3.23
N TRP A 111 7.69 2.33 -2.18
CA TRP A 111 6.99 3.26 -1.30
C TRP A 111 7.96 4.22 -0.62
N LEU A 112 7.83 5.54 -0.87
CA LEU A 112 8.59 6.60 -0.24
C LEU A 112 7.64 7.52 0.52
N GLY A 113 7.65 7.48 1.85
CA GLY A 113 6.83 8.33 2.72
C GLY A 113 7.63 9.41 3.45
N GLY A 114 8.92 9.17 3.72
CA GLY A 114 9.80 10.09 4.47
C GLY A 114 11.22 10.21 3.91
N THR A 115 11.54 9.52 2.82
CA THR A 115 12.89 9.46 2.25
C THR A 115 13.04 10.26 0.95
N PHE A 116 12.27 11.34 0.82
CA PHE A 116 12.34 12.27 -0.32
C PHE A 116 12.13 13.71 0.14
N ASN A 117 12.63 14.67 -0.64
CA ASN A 117 12.40 16.09 -0.39
C ASN A 117 10.98 16.47 -0.82
N ARG A 118 10.04 16.41 0.13
CA ARG A 118 8.60 16.63 -0.13
C ARG A 118 8.32 17.98 -0.77
N SER A 119 8.92 19.07 -0.27
CA SER A 119 8.68 20.40 -0.81
C SER A 119 9.13 20.56 -2.26
N ALA A 120 10.28 19.97 -2.61
CA ALA A 120 10.78 19.99 -3.98
C ALA A 120 9.86 19.23 -4.94
N PHE A 121 9.40 18.03 -4.57
CA PHE A 121 8.45 17.28 -5.38
C PHE A 121 7.05 17.92 -5.39
N ALA A 122 6.63 18.53 -4.28
CA ALA A 122 5.35 19.24 -4.20
C ALA A 122 5.24 20.36 -5.23
N SER A 123 6.34 21.07 -5.51
CA SER A 123 6.39 22.13 -6.54
C SER A 123 6.20 21.59 -7.96
N ALA A 124 6.49 20.30 -8.20
CA ALA A 124 6.29 19.64 -9.49
C ALA A 124 4.92 18.94 -9.58
N MET A 125 4.15 18.92 -8.49
CA MET A 125 2.81 18.34 -8.41
C MET A 125 1.77 19.47 -8.43
N GLU A 126 0.67 19.25 -9.12
CA GLU A 126 -0.50 20.14 -9.06
C GLU A 126 -1.31 19.87 -7.79
N ILE A 127 -0.77 20.30 -6.63
CA ILE A 127 -1.42 20.10 -5.33
C ILE A 127 -2.50 21.16 -5.16
N ARG A 128 -3.73 20.74 -4.91
CA ARG A 128 -4.84 21.65 -4.59
C ARG A 128 -4.80 22.03 -3.12
N GLU A 129 -5.40 23.18 -2.81
CA GLU A 129 -5.60 23.57 -1.41
C GLU A 129 -6.42 22.51 -0.67
N GLY A 130 -5.97 22.11 0.53
CA GLY A 130 -6.60 21.06 1.32
C GLY A 130 -6.19 19.62 0.93
N ASP A 131 -5.28 19.46 -0.06
CA ASP A 131 -4.78 18.13 -0.39
C ASP A 131 -3.55 17.75 0.43
N LEU A 132 -3.48 16.46 0.77
CA LEU A 132 -2.27 15.81 1.26
C LEU A 132 -1.42 15.30 0.08
N PHE A 133 -0.09 15.36 0.24
CA PHE A 133 0.89 14.71 -0.63
C PHE A 133 1.75 13.76 0.22
N PRO A 134 1.24 12.56 0.60
CA PRO A 134 1.93 11.71 1.56
C PRO A 134 3.02 10.84 0.96
N ILE A 135 2.84 10.37 -0.27
CA ILE A 135 3.62 9.28 -0.88
C ILE A 135 4.12 9.65 -2.27
N LEU A 136 5.33 9.20 -2.55
CA LEU A 136 5.97 9.19 -3.86
C LEU A 136 6.50 7.79 -4.13
N SER A 137 6.50 7.33 -5.37
CA SER A 137 7.17 6.10 -5.78
C SER A 137 8.03 6.35 -7.03
N PRO A 138 9.31 5.95 -7.05
CA PRO A 138 10.05 5.82 -8.30
C PRO A 138 9.42 4.73 -9.16
N VAL A 139 9.50 4.89 -10.49
CA VAL A 139 8.98 3.94 -11.47
C VAL A 139 10.03 3.68 -12.53
N GLY A 140 10.24 2.42 -12.90
CA GLY A 140 11.22 2.03 -13.91
C GLY A 140 11.43 0.53 -13.98
N TYR A 141 12.30 0.09 -14.87
CA TYR A 141 12.66 -1.33 -14.94
C TYR A 141 13.69 -1.66 -13.84
N PRO A 142 13.50 -2.76 -13.06
CA PRO A 142 14.48 -3.18 -12.08
C PRO A 142 15.84 -3.48 -12.72
N ALA A 143 16.94 -2.99 -12.16
CA ALA A 143 18.27 -3.34 -12.64
C ALA A 143 18.58 -4.83 -12.38
N ALA A 144 19.22 -5.49 -13.33
CA ALA A 144 19.63 -6.89 -13.21
C ALA A 144 20.59 -7.13 -12.03
N LYS A 145 21.45 -6.15 -11.71
CA LYS A 145 22.37 -6.20 -10.58
C LYS A 145 21.93 -5.23 -9.49
N LYS A 146 21.61 -5.76 -8.31
CA LYS A 146 21.35 -4.96 -7.12
C LYS A 146 22.65 -4.40 -6.55
N ARG A 147 22.56 -3.24 -5.87
CA ARG A 147 23.70 -2.68 -5.14
C ARG A 147 23.96 -3.49 -3.85
N ILE A 148 25.23 -3.64 -3.49
CA ILE A 148 25.66 -4.33 -2.25
C ILE A 148 24.95 -3.75 -1.01
N GLY A 149 24.75 -2.42 -0.93
CA GLY A 149 24.03 -1.77 0.17
C GLY A 149 22.52 -2.01 0.21
N GLU A 150 21.89 -2.39 -0.90
CA GLU A 150 20.44 -2.66 -0.94
C GLU A 150 20.08 -3.93 -0.16
N ASP A 151 20.88 -4.97 -0.28
CA ASP A 151 20.68 -6.22 0.47
C ASP A 151 20.89 -6.02 1.97
N PHE A 152 21.85 -5.19 2.37
CA PHE A 152 22.05 -4.83 3.77
C PHE A 152 20.84 -4.08 4.34
N PHE A 153 20.32 -3.09 3.63
CA PHE A 153 19.14 -2.34 4.04
C PHE A 153 17.88 -3.23 4.13
N ARG A 154 17.68 -4.12 3.16
CA ARG A 154 16.59 -5.10 3.18
C ARG A 154 16.66 -6.04 4.40
N ARG A 155 17.88 -6.51 4.74
CA ARG A 155 18.11 -7.35 5.94
C ARG A 155 17.87 -6.57 7.23
N ALA A 156 18.35 -5.33 7.33
CA ALA A 156 18.13 -4.48 8.50
C ALA A 156 16.64 -4.23 8.77
N LEU A 157 15.84 -4.01 7.73
CA LEU A 157 14.38 -3.86 7.82
C LEU A 157 13.63 -5.19 7.93
N LYS A 158 14.32 -6.33 7.90
CA LYS A 158 13.68 -7.66 7.85
C LYS A 158 12.60 -7.74 6.76
N ALA A 159 12.85 -7.11 5.60
CA ALA A 159 11.86 -6.83 4.56
C ALA A 159 11.15 -8.07 3.99
N ASN A 160 11.76 -9.26 4.13
CA ASN A 160 11.20 -10.54 3.70
C ASN A 160 10.49 -11.29 4.83
N GLN A 161 10.51 -10.78 6.07
CA GLN A 161 9.84 -11.43 7.19
C GLN A 161 8.41 -10.91 7.30
N ARG A 162 7.51 -11.81 7.63
CA ARG A 162 6.12 -11.48 7.95
C ARG A 162 5.79 -12.00 9.33
N LYS A 163 4.95 -11.26 10.06
CA LYS A 163 4.39 -11.74 11.31
C LYS A 163 3.67 -13.07 11.05
N SER A 164 3.71 -13.94 12.03
CA SER A 164 2.97 -15.20 11.96
C SER A 164 1.47 -14.97 11.91
N TRP A 165 0.74 -15.90 11.37
CA TRP A 165 -0.70 -15.84 11.17
C TRP A 165 -1.47 -15.56 12.47
N ASP A 166 -1.12 -16.25 13.54
CA ASP A 166 -1.70 -16.13 14.89
C ASP A 166 -1.53 -14.75 15.56
N LYS A 167 -0.59 -13.94 15.07
CA LYS A 167 -0.37 -12.56 15.54
C LYS A 167 -1.17 -11.52 14.77
N LEU A 168 -1.79 -11.90 13.67
CA LEU A 168 -2.49 -10.99 12.77
C LEU A 168 -3.99 -11.25 12.71
N PHE A 169 -4.42 -12.52 12.84
CA PHE A 169 -5.78 -12.95 12.60
C PHE A 169 -6.37 -13.63 13.83
N PHE A 170 -7.58 -13.22 14.20
CA PHE A 170 -8.26 -13.62 15.43
C PHE A 170 -9.70 -14.04 15.13
N ALA A 171 -10.27 -14.90 15.98
CA ALA A 171 -11.65 -15.35 15.89
C ALA A 171 -12.40 -15.02 17.19
N GLU A 172 -13.63 -14.55 17.07
CA GLU A 172 -14.54 -14.17 18.16
C GLU A 172 -14.03 -13.02 19.02
N ASP A 173 -12.80 -13.11 19.53
CA ASP A 173 -12.09 -12.05 20.24
C ASP A 173 -10.58 -12.15 20.03
N PHE A 174 -9.82 -11.22 20.60
CA PHE A 174 -8.35 -11.17 20.42
C PHE A 174 -7.56 -12.15 21.28
N SER A 175 -8.22 -13.02 22.06
CA SER A 175 -7.59 -14.09 22.82
C SER A 175 -7.44 -15.37 21.99
N PHE A 176 -8.23 -15.53 20.94
CA PHE A 176 -8.27 -16.73 20.11
C PHE A 176 -7.71 -16.45 18.70
N PRO A 177 -6.53 -16.97 18.35
CA PRO A 177 -6.04 -16.90 16.97
C PRO A 177 -6.99 -17.64 16.01
N LEU A 178 -7.31 -17.00 14.90
CA LEU A 178 -8.02 -17.64 13.79
C LEU A 178 -7.11 -18.67 13.14
N THR A 179 -7.53 -19.95 13.10
CA THR A 179 -6.78 -20.96 12.37
C THR A 179 -6.98 -20.83 10.85
N LYS A 180 -6.08 -21.38 10.05
CA LYS A 180 -6.24 -21.36 8.60
C LYS A 180 -7.45 -22.16 8.14
N GLU A 181 -7.72 -23.26 8.81
CA GLU A 181 -8.87 -24.12 8.56
C GLU A 181 -10.19 -23.41 8.84
N ALA A 182 -10.25 -22.66 9.96
CA ALA A 182 -11.44 -21.86 10.32
C ALA A 182 -11.63 -20.62 9.42
N ALA A 183 -10.57 -20.16 8.75
CA ALA A 183 -10.69 -19.10 7.75
C ALA A 183 -11.31 -19.59 6.42
N GLU A 184 -11.40 -20.89 6.19
CA GLU A 184 -12.01 -21.53 5.03
C GLU A 184 -11.58 -20.88 3.69
N LEU A 185 -12.54 -20.40 2.90
CA LEU A 185 -12.30 -19.74 1.61
C LEU A 185 -11.48 -18.44 1.74
N TYR A 186 -11.50 -17.81 2.92
CA TYR A 186 -10.78 -16.57 3.18
C TYR A 186 -9.32 -16.78 3.61
N GLN A 187 -8.85 -18.02 3.71
CA GLN A 187 -7.43 -18.30 3.94
C GLN A 187 -6.53 -17.62 2.90
N TYR A 188 -6.91 -17.68 1.63
CA TYR A 188 -6.16 -17.07 0.54
C TYR A 188 -6.15 -15.53 0.61
N PRO A 189 -7.28 -14.82 0.70
CA PRO A 189 -7.30 -13.38 0.90
C PRO A 189 -6.51 -12.89 2.11
N LEU A 190 -6.62 -13.58 3.24
CA LEU A 190 -5.87 -13.27 4.46
C LEU A 190 -4.35 -13.49 4.29
N GLU A 191 -3.94 -14.52 3.55
CA GLU A 191 -2.52 -14.72 3.24
C GLU A 191 -1.97 -13.60 2.35
N MET A 192 -2.72 -13.14 1.34
CA MET A 192 -2.30 -11.99 0.50
C MET A 192 -2.20 -10.71 1.34
N LEU A 193 -3.16 -10.48 2.25
CA LEU A 193 -3.07 -9.39 3.23
C LEU A 193 -1.80 -9.50 4.09
N ARG A 194 -1.47 -10.69 4.59
CA ARG A 194 -0.26 -10.92 5.41
C ARG A 194 1.02 -10.59 4.66
N LEU A 195 1.04 -10.77 3.34
CA LEU A 195 2.18 -10.47 2.47
C LEU A 195 2.31 -8.97 2.12
N ALA A 196 1.32 -8.15 2.43
CA ALA A 196 1.33 -6.73 2.13
C ALA A 196 2.59 -6.02 2.65
N PRO A 197 3.10 -5.00 1.94
CA PRO A 197 4.20 -4.18 2.46
C PRO A 197 3.71 -3.19 3.51
N SER A 198 4.63 -2.73 4.35
CA SER A 198 4.37 -1.64 5.29
C SER A 198 5.62 -0.82 5.56
N ALA A 199 5.46 0.40 6.05
CA ALA A 199 6.54 1.26 6.47
C ALA A 199 7.39 0.53 7.53
N VAL A 200 8.70 0.49 7.32
CA VAL A 200 9.70 -0.24 8.13
C VAL A 200 9.30 -1.70 8.46
N ASN A 201 8.45 -2.29 7.63
CA ASN A 201 7.89 -3.65 7.82
C ASN A 201 7.13 -3.83 9.14
N ASN A 202 6.44 -2.79 9.61
CA ASN A 202 5.74 -2.79 10.89
C ASN A 202 4.51 -3.70 10.93
N GLN A 203 3.81 -3.88 9.80
CA GLN A 203 2.60 -4.73 9.67
C GLN A 203 1.56 -4.37 10.75
N PRO A 204 1.00 -3.13 10.71
CA PRO A 204 0.20 -2.57 11.79
C PRO A 204 -1.29 -2.97 11.71
N TRP A 205 -1.61 -4.06 11.08
CA TRP A 205 -2.98 -4.54 10.91
C TRP A 205 -3.30 -5.74 11.80
N ARG A 206 -4.56 -5.82 12.18
CA ARG A 206 -5.18 -6.99 12.79
C ARG A 206 -6.52 -7.22 12.11
N VAL A 207 -6.92 -8.48 11.97
CA VAL A 207 -8.23 -8.86 11.45
C VAL A 207 -8.90 -9.75 12.49
N LEU A 208 -10.13 -9.41 12.84
CA LEU A 208 -10.99 -10.19 13.71
C LEU A 208 -12.14 -10.77 12.87
N LEU A 209 -12.27 -12.07 12.84
CA LEU A 209 -13.46 -12.77 12.35
C LEU A 209 -14.42 -12.94 13.51
N LYS A 210 -15.59 -12.29 13.42
CA LYS A 210 -16.65 -12.41 14.40
C LYS A 210 -18.00 -12.40 13.69
N ASP A 211 -18.88 -13.30 14.09
CA ASP A 211 -20.23 -13.45 13.50
C ASP A 211 -20.19 -13.57 11.95
N GLY A 212 -19.18 -14.21 11.40
CA GLY A 212 -18.96 -14.36 9.96
C GLY A 212 -18.45 -13.11 9.25
N ILE A 213 -18.14 -12.04 9.96
CA ILE A 213 -17.68 -10.74 9.43
C ILE A 213 -16.20 -10.53 9.74
N TYR A 214 -15.43 -10.05 8.76
CA TYR A 214 -14.02 -9.74 8.92
C TYR A 214 -13.84 -8.25 9.24
N HIS A 215 -13.44 -7.94 10.48
CA HIS A 215 -13.19 -6.58 10.95
C HIS A 215 -11.71 -6.23 10.82
N PHE A 216 -11.40 -5.14 10.13
CA PHE A 216 -10.03 -4.65 9.93
C PHE A 216 -9.70 -3.56 10.93
N LEU A 217 -8.59 -3.76 11.65
CA LEU A 217 -8.16 -2.89 12.72
C LEU A 217 -6.71 -2.45 12.53
N LEU A 218 -6.46 -1.19 12.88
CA LEU A 218 -5.13 -0.64 12.98
C LEU A 218 -4.58 -0.88 14.39
N TYR A 219 -3.47 -1.60 14.50
CA TYR A 219 -2.74 -1.83 15.76
C TYR A 219 -1.47 -1.00 15.81
N ARG A 220 -1.33 -0.15 16.83
CA ARG A 220 -0.17 0.71 17.04
C ARG A 220 0.77 0.10 18.07
N SER A 221 1.93 -0.40 17.63
CA SER A 221 2.96 -0.93 18.53
C SER A 221 3.72 0.16 19.29
N THR A 222 3.77 1.36 18.75
CA THR A 222 4.33 2.57 19.35
C THR A 222 3.29 3.65 19.19
N GLY A 223 3.04 4.47 20.18
CA GLY A 223 1.98 5.48 20.24
C GLY A 223 1.62 6.19 18.93
N GLU A 224 0.76 7.17 18.98
CA GLU A 224 0.34 7.92 17.80
C GLU A 224 1.53 8.49 17.02
N SER A 225 1.42 8.55 15.69
CA SER A 225 2.42 9.19 14.85
C SER A 225 2.60 10.65 15.26
N SER A 226 3.82 11.06 15.58
CA SER A 226 4.14 12.46 15.88
C SER A 226 4.17 13.36 14.64
N GLY A 227 3.90 12.83 13.45
CA GLY A 227 3.91 13.55 12.18
C GLY A 227 2.50 13.85 11.65
N SER A 228 2.39 14.83 10.77
CA SER A 228 1.14 15.22 10.09
C SER A 228 0.54 14.11 9.21
N ILE A 229 1.31 13.09 8.85
CA ILE A 229 0.89 11.97 8.01
C ILE A 229 1.12 10.66 8.74
N ASP A 230 0.03 9.96 9.04
CA ASP A 230 0.05 8.65 9.68
C ASP A 230 0.28 7.52 8.67
N MET A 231 1.54 7.11 8.53
CA MET A 231 1.93 6.04 7.61
C MET A 231 1.27 4.70 7.91
N GLN A 232 0.90 4.43 9.17
CA GLN A 232 0.28 3.16 9.55
C GLN A 232 -1.16 3.04 9.01
N ARG A 233 -1.87 4.16 8.82
CA ARG A 233 -3.17 4.18 8.16
C ARG A 233 -3.03 3.83 6.68
N ILE A 234 -2.00 4.35 6.00
CA ILE A 234 -1.67 3.97 4.61
C ILE A 234 -1.35 2.48 4.54
N ASP A 235 -0.51 1.97 5.46
CA ASP A 235 -0.16 0.55 5.53
C ASP A 235 -1.39 -0.36 5.66
N LEU A 236 -2.40 0.06 6.44
CA LEU A 236 -3.65 -0.69 6.56
C LEU A 236 -4.45 -0.67 5.25
N GLY A 237 -4.52 0.47 4.57
CA GLY A 237 -5.15 0.56 3.24
C GLY A 237 -4.51 -0.39 2.22
N ILE A 238 -3.18 -0.47 2.22
CA ILE A 238 -2.41 -1.45 1.42
C ILE A 238 -2.85 -2.89 1.75
N ALA A 239 -2.94 -3.22 3.03
CA ALA A 239 -3.32 -4.56 3.47
C ALA A 239 -4.76 -4.93 3.08
N ILE A 240 -5.71 -3.98 3.20
CA ILE A 240 -7.10 -4.15 2.77
C ILE A 240 -7.19 -4.32 1.24
N CYS A 241 -6.37 -3.60 0.46
CA CYS A 241 -6.26 -3.78 -0.99
C CYS A 241 -5.88 -5.22 -1.34
N HIS A 242 -4.83 -5.77 -0.73
CA HIS A 242 -4.39 -7.15 -0.95
C HIS A 242 -5.49 -8.16 -0.63
N PHE A 243 -6.18 -8.00 0.50
CA PHE A 243 -7.32 -8.85 0.88
C PHE A 243 -8.42 -8.81 -0.17
N HIS A 244 -8.85 -7.61 -0.55
CA HIS A 244 -9.99 -7.42 -1.46
C HIS A 244 -9.71 -7.97 -2.85
N LEU A 245 -8.54 -7.64 -3.43
CA LEU A 245 -8.16 -8.13 -4.75
C LEU A 245 -8.08 -9.67 -4.77
N ALA A 246 -7.54 -10.28 -3.70
CA ALA A 246 -7.46 -11.72 -3.58
C ALA A 246 -8.85 -12.37 -3.39
N ALA A 247 -9.75 -11.72 -2.65
CA ALA A 247 -11.13 -12.19 -2.52
C ALA A 247 -11.84 -12.17 -3.88
N LEU A 248 -11.70 -11.09 -4.64
CA LEU A 248 -12.27 -10.97 -5.99
C LEU A 248 -11.67 -12.02 -6.96
N GLU A 249 -10.35 -12.23 -6.93
CA GLU A 249 -9.69 -13.27 -7.76
C GLU A 249 -10.20 -14.67 -7.43
N ALA A 250 -10.49 -14.94 -6.16
CA ALA A 250 -11.09 -16.20 -5.70
C ALA A 250 -12.59 -16.34 -5.99
N GLY A 251 -13.22 -15.32 -6.61
CA GLY A 251 -14.66 -15.31 -6.88
C GLY A 251 -15.53 -15.11 -5.64
N LEU A 252 -14.94 -14.65 -4.52
CA LEU A 252 -15.67 -14.37 -3.30
C LEU A 252 -16.43 -13.04 -3.44
N THR A 253 -17.70 -13.06 -3.04
CA THR A 253 -18.58 -11.90 -3.06
C THR A 253 -18.80 -11.35 -1.66
N GLY A 254 -19.05 -10.05 -1.58
CA GLY A 254 -19.26 -9.33 -0.33
C GLY A 254 -19.10 -7.83 -0.54
N HIS A 255 -19.15 -7.09 0.54
CA HIS A 255 -18.95 -5.63 0.50
C HIS A 255 -18.26 -5.13 1.77
N PHE A 256 -17.65 -3.95 1.65
CA PHE A 256 -17.12 -3.24 2.81
C PHE A 256 -18.18 -2.33 3.41
N GLU A 257 -18.25 -2.33 4.75
CA GLU A 257 -19.14 -1.45 5.51
C GLU A 257 -18.48 -1.01 6.81
N LYS A 258 -18.73 0.23 7.22
CA LYS A 258 -18.29 0.74 8.51
C LYS A 258 -19.34 0.45 9.56
N LEU A 259 -19.11 -0.61 10.34
CA LEU A 259 -19.98 -1.02 11.43
C LEU A 259 -19.60 -0.31 12.74
N SER A 260 -20.52 -0.38 13.72
CA SER A 260 -20.22 0.04 15.10
C SER A 260 -19.67 -1.15 15.88
N LEU A 261 -18.35 -1.13 16.16
CA LEU A 261 -17.76 -2.07 17.11
C LEU A 261 -17.69 -1.40 18.49
N THR A 262 -18.10 -2.11 19.53
CA THR A 262 -18.00 -1.62 20.91
C THR A 262 -16.51 -1.53 21.33
N ALA A 263 -16.12 -0.42 21.92
CA ALA A 263 -14.73 -0.17 22.31
C ALA A 263 -14.22 -1.23 23.32
N ASP A 264 -15.11 -1.84 24.08
CA ASP A 264 -14.77 -2.80 25.14
C ASP A 264 -14.14 -4.10 24.62
N ILE A 265 -14.36 -4.44 23.35
CA ILE A 265 -13.77 -5.63 22.73
C ILE A 265 -12.42 -5.34 22.04
N LEU A 266 -12.02 -4.07 21.93
CA LEU A 266 -10.80 -3.68 21.24
C LEU A 266 -9.60 -3.72 22.18
N PRO A 267 -8.49 -4.37 21.79
CA PRO A 267 -7.24 -4.29 22.54
C PRO A 267 -6.74 -2.85 22.65
N LYS A 268 -5.97 -2.55 23.69
CA LYS A 268 -5.25 -1.27 23.80
C LYS A 268 -4.46 -0.98 22.51
N ASN A 269 -4.39 0.28 22.14
CA ASN A 269 -3.68 0.76 20.93
C ASN A 269 -4.26 0.22 19.62
N THR A 270 -5.53 -0.16 19.59
CA THR A 270 -6.22 -0.65 18.40
C THR A 270 -7.34 0.30 18.03
N SER A 271 -7.48 0.58 16.73
CA SER A 271 -8.58 1.37 16.18
C SER A 271 -9.29 0.56 15.09
N TYR A 272 -10.62 0.47 15.18
CA TYR A 272 -11.43 -0.14 14.12
C TYR A 272 -11.52 0.78 12.90
N ILE A 273 -11.40 0.20 11.71
CA ILE A 273 -11.43 0.97 10.45
C ILE A 273 -12.66 0.61 9.62
N ILE A 274 -12.81 -0.66 9.21
CA ILE A 274 -13.87 -1.10 8.30
C ILE A 274 -14.09 -2.61 8.45
N SER A 275 -15.21 -3.12 7.96
CA SER A 275 -15.51 -4.55 7.92
C SER A 275 -15.79 -5.03 6.50
N TRP A 276 -15.40 -6.26 6.21
CA TRP A 276 -15.86 -7.01 5.05
C TRP A 276 -16.97 -7.94 5.46
N ILE A 277 -18.11 -7.81 4.81
CA ILE A 277 -19.30 -8.64 5.01
C ILE A 277 -19.39 -9.58 3.81
N PRO A 278 -19.15 -10.90 3.99
CA PRO A 278 -19.41 -11.90 2.95
C PRO A 278 -20.86 -11.90 2.51
N ALA A 279 -21.12 -12.18 1.21
CA ALA A 279 -22.49 -12.28 0.66
C ALA A 279 -23.05 -13.70 0.86
#